data_5d350f24b825dcbbc51ed8ab5b57fed1
#
_entry.id   5d350f24b825dcbbc51ed8ab5b57fed1
#
_cell.length_a   1.000
_cell.length_b   1.000
_cell.length_c   1.000
_cell.angle_alpha   90.00
_cell.angle_beta   90.00
_cell.angle_gamma   90.00
#
_symmetry.space_group_name_H-M   'P 1'
#
loop_
_entity.id
_entity.type
_entity.pdbx_description
1 polymer ?
#
loop_
_entity_poly.entity_id
_entity_poly.type
_entity_poly.pdbx_seq_one_letter_code
_entity_poly.pdbx_strand_id
1 'polypeptide(L)'
;MLNIVLVVSILGFFGVETTSFAALLAAAGFAIGAAWSGLLANFAAGAFLIVLHPFKVGDFISGGGTVGTVREIGLFVTKIDTLDNVLTIVGNNKLFSDNIQNFSANPYRRVDLVAQLNHSVNHEEAIRLLQERIAAIPNVL
;
A
#
# COMPACT_ATOMS: atom_id res chain seq x y z
N MET A 1 20.30 -14.20 -22.31
CA MET A 1 21.35 -14.14 -21.27
C MET A 1 22.13 -15.44 -21.18
N LEU A 2 21.54 -16.61 -20.94
CA LEU A 2 22.24 -17.88 -20.80
C LEU A 2 23.14 -18.22 -22.00
N ASN A 3 22.62 -18.05 -23.22
CA ASN A 3 23.39 -18.29 -24.46
C ASN A 3 24.60 -17.36 -24.62
N ILE A 4 24.50 -16.12 -24.15
CA ILE A 4 25.62 -15.16 -24.22
C ILE A 4 26.73 -15.59 -23.25
N VAL A 5 26.35 -15.98 -22.02
CA VAL A 5 27.29 -16.49 -21.01
C VAL A 5 27.99 -17.77 -21.52
N LEU A 6 27.21 -18.66 -22.15
CA LEU A 6 27.79 -19.90 -22.74
C LEU A 6 28.80 -19.59 -23.83
N VAL A 7 28.47 -18.68 -24.77
CA VAL A 7 29.39 -18.28 -25.86
C VAL A 7 30.67 -17.66 -25.29
N VAL A 8 30.55 -16.74 -24.31
CA VAL A 8 31.72 -16.12 -23.65
C VAL A 8 32.59 -17.18 -22.96
N SER A 9 31.96 -18.15 -22.28
CA SER A 9 32.70 -19.24 -21.61
C SER A 9 33.47 -20.14 -22.61
N ILE A 10 32.85 -20.45 -23.75
CA ILE A 10 33.50 -21.22 -24.82
C ILE A 10 34.69 -20.44 -25.41
N LEU A 11 34.51 -19.14 -25.69
CA LEU A 11 35.61 -18.30 -26.19
C LEU A 11 36.79 -18.22 -25.21
N GLY A 12 36.50 -18.13 -23.90
CA GLY A 12 37.53 -18.17 -22.85
C GLY A 12 38.30 -19.49 -22.83
N PHE A 13 37.63 -20.63 -23.06
CA PHE A 13 38.27 -21.93 -23.18
C PHE A 13 39.23 -22.01 -24.37
N PHE A 14 38.95 -21.31 -25.45
CA PHE A 14 39.84 -21.21 -26.62
C PHE A 14 40.97 -20.15 -26.47
N GLY A 15 41.15 -19.58 -25.26
CA GLY A 15 42.19 -18.60 -24.99
C GLY A 15 41.92 -17.18 -25.41
N VAL A 16 40.67 -16.85 -25.76
CA VAL A 16 40.26 -15.48 -26.06
C VAL A 16 40.12 -14.68 -24.77
N GLU A 17 40.68 -13.50 -24.68
CA GLU A 17 40.54 -12.58 -23.55
C GLU A 17 39.05 -12.17 -23.39
N THR A 18 38.38 -12.73 -22.41
CA THR A 18 36.93 -12.51 -22.20
C THR A 18 36.63 -11.63 -20.99
N THR A 19 37.61 -11.16 -20.23
CA THR A 19 37.46 -10.39 -19.01
C THR A 19 36.72 -9.09 -19.26
N SER A 20 37.10 -8.36 -20.29
CA SER A 20 36.41 -7.10 -20.67
C SER A 20 34.95 -7.31 -21.10
N PHE A 21 34.68 -8.44 -21.76
CA PHE A 21 33.33 -8.80 -22.19
C PHE A 21 32.45 -9.18 -20.99
N ALA A 22 33.00 -9.91 -20.02
CA ALA A 22 32.32 -10.24 -18.79
C ALA A 22 31.98 -8.98 -17.97
N ALA A 23 32.91 -8.01 -17.90
CA ALA A 23 32.66 -6.73 -17.24
C ALA A 23 31.54 -5.93 -17.91
N LEU A 24 31.51 -5.88 -19.25
CA LEU A 24 30.42 -5.23 -19.99
C LEU A 24 29.06 -5.90 -19.76
N LEU A 25 29.00 -7.25 -19.74
CA LEU A 25 27.78 -7.99 -19.45
C LEU A 25 27.28 -7.73 -18.03
N ALA A 26 28.20 -7.68 -17.06
CA ALA A 26 27.86 -7.38 -15.67
C ALA A 26 27.29 -5.96 -15.54
N ALA A 27 27.90 -4.96 -16.19
CA ALA A 27 27.43 -3.58 -16.20
C ALA A 27 26.05 -3.46 -16.87
N ALA A 28 25.84 -4.14 -18.01
CA ALA A 28 24.55 -4.16 -18.69
C ALA A 28 23.48 -4.85 -17.84
N GLY A 29 23.81 -5.97 -17.19
CA GLY A 29 22.91 -6.67 -16.26
C GLY A 29 22.49 -5.79 -15.08
N PHE A 30 23.44 -5.07 -14.51
CA PHE A 30 23.17 -4.12 -13.42
C PHE A 30 22.27 -2.98 -13.88
N ALA A 31 22.53 -2.38 -15.06
CA ALA A 31 21.71 -1.30 -15.60
C ALA A 31 20.26 -1.74 -15.86
N ILE A 32 20.07 -2.94 -16.44
CA ILE A 32 18.74 -3.53 -16.65
C ILE A 32 18.04 -3.81 -15.31
N GLY A 33 18.75 -4.41 -14.35
CA GLY A 33 18.19 -4.68 -13.01
C GLY A 33 17.76 -3.40 -12.29
N ALA A 34 18.58 -2.35 -12.35
CA ALA A 34 18.26 -1.05 -11.78
C ALA A 34 17.05 -0.40 -12.45
N ALA A 35 16.94 -0.48 -13.77
CA ALA A 35 15.80 0.06 -14.51
C ALA A 35 14.47 -0.64 -14.15
N TRP A 36 14.50 -1.93 -13.82
CA TRP A 36 13.30 -2.73 -13.49
C TRP A 36 13.01 -2.81 -11.99
N SER A 37 13.90 -2.30 -11.14
CA SER A 37 13.80 -2.45 -9.68
C SER A 37 12.46 -1.98 -9.11
N GLY A 38 11.95 -0.82 -9.57
CA GLY A 38 10.66 -0.28 -9.12
C GLY A 38 9.47 -1.16 -9.52
N LEU A 39 9.51 -1.76 -10.71
CA LEU A 39 8.46 -2.69 -11.15
C LEU A 39 8.46 -3.96 -10.31
N LEU A 40 9.65 -4.54 -10.09
CA LEU A 40 9.81 -5.75 -9.27
C LEU A 40 9.43 -5.51 -7.81
N ALA A 41 9.73 -4.33 -7.25
CA ALA A 41 9.32 -3.96 -5.90
C ALA A 41 7.79 -3.89 -5.77
N ASN A 42 7.10 -3.29 -6.74
CA ASN A 42 5.63 -3.27 -6.76
C ASN A 42 5.03 -4.66 -6.91
N PHE A 43 5.62 -5.51 -7.75
CA PHE A 43 5.18 -6.90 -7.93
C PHE A 43 5.33 -7.70 -6.62
N ALA A 44 6.50 -7.63 -5.98
CA ALA A 44 6.76 -8.33 -4.73
C ALA A 44 5.79 -7.86 -3.62
N ALA A 45 5.61 -6.55 -3.47
CA ALA A 45 4.66 -5.99 -2.52
C ALA A 45 3.22 -6.45 -2.83
N GLY A 46 2.81 -6.46 -4.10
CA GLY A 46 1.50 -6.95 -4.51
C GLY A 46 1.27 -8.41 -4.17
N ALA A 47 2.27 -9.26 -4.40
CA ALA A 47 2.21 -10.66 -3.99
C ALA A 47 2.03 -10.82 -2.47
N PHE A 48 2.76 -10.05 -1.66
CA PHE A 48 2.61 -10.04 -0.21
C PHE A 48 1.24 -9.51 0.23
N LEU A 49 0.73 -8.44 -0.35
CA LEU A 49 -0.61 -7.93 -0.05
C LEU A 49 -1.70 -8.96 -0.33
N ILE A 50 -1.55 -9.72 -1.44
CA ILE A 50 -2.49 -10.79 -1.83
C ILE A 50 -2.37 -12.01 -0.90
N VAL A 51 -1.18 -12.34 -0.39
CA VAL A 51 -0.96 -13.52 0.48
C VAL A 51 -1.26 -13.21 1.94
N LEU A 52 -0.78 -12.09 2.46
CA LEU A 52 -0.92 -11.72 3.88
C LEU A 52 -2.26 -11.09 4.21
N HIS A 53 -2.96 -10.54 3.22
CA HIS A 53 -4.28 -9.88 3.36
C HIS A 53 -4.35 -8.88 4.53
N PRO A 54 -3.45 -7.88 4.64
CA PRO A 54 -3.54 -6.88 5.71
C PRO A 54 -4.83 -6.06 5.59
N PHE A 55 -5.41 -6.01 4.41
CA PHE A 55 -6.73 -5.48 4.10
C PHE A 55 -7.35 -6.26 2.92
N LYS A 56 -8.64 -6.10 2.72
CA LYS A 56 -9.43 -6.77 1.68
C LYS A 56 -10.09 -5.74 0.77
N VAL A 57 -10.56 -6.21 -0.40
CA VAL A 57 -11.44 -5.39 -1.25
C VAL A 57 -12.71 -5.07 -0.48
N GLY A 58 -13.09 -3.80 -0.46
CA GLY A 58 -14.20 -3.25 0.32
C GLY A 58 -13.80 -2.64 1.66
N ASP A 59 -12.59 -2.89 2.17
CA ASP A 59 -12.11 -2.25 3.41
C ASP A 59 -11.82 -0.76 3.19
N PHE A 60 -12.14 0.05 4.20
CA PHE A 60 -11.77 1.45 4.26
C PHE A 60 -10.41 1.58 4.95
N ILE A 61 -9.42 2.07 4.21
CA ILE A 61 -8.03 2.11 4.67
C ILE A 61 -7.39 3.49 4.51
N SER A 62 -6.32 3.71 5.27
CA SER A 62 -5.34 4.78 5.02
C SER A 62 -3.98 4.13 4.80
N GLY A 63 -3.33 4.43 3.69
CA GLY A 63 -1.99 3.94 3.35
C GLY A 63 -1.48 4.55 2.06
N GLY A 64 -0.15 4.60 1.91
CA GLY A 64 0.49 5.17 0.73
C GLY A 64 0.12 6.64 0.43
N GLY A 65 -0.29 7.41 1.46
CA GLY A 65 -0.75 8.79 1.32
C GLY A 65 -2.18 8.92 0.77
N THR A 66 -2.97 7.84 0.76
CA THR A 66 -4.36 7.82 0.28
C THR A 66 -5.29 7.26 1.35
N VAL A 67 -6.48 7.86 1.47
CA VAL A 67 -7.55 7.37 2.35
C VAL A 67 -8.78 7.07 1.51
N GLY A 68 -9.33 5.87 1.64
CA GLY A 68 -10.51 5.47 0.87
C GLY A 68 -10.83 3.99 0.96
N THR A 69 -11.80 3.56 0.16
CA THR A 69 -12.24 2.16 0.09
C THR A 69 -11.44 1.42 -0.98
N VAL A 70 -10.90 0.27 -0.61
CA VAL A 70 -10.16 -0.59 -1.54
C VAL A 70 -11.12 -1.17 -2.58
N ARG A 71 -10.91 -0.82 -3.84
CA ARG A 71 -11.70 -1.32 -4.96
C ARG A 71 -11.14 -2.59 -5.58
N GLU A 72 -9.80 -2.66 -5.69
CA GLU A 72 -9.11 -3.78 -6.34
C GLU A 72 -7.66 -3.86 -5.84
N ILE A 73 -7.17 -5.07 -5.62
CA ILE A 73 -5.76 -5.34 -5.29
C ILE A 73 -5.16 -6.10 -6.48
N GLY A 74 -4.33 -5.40 -7.26
CA GLY A 74 -3.61 -5.98 -8.40
C GLY A 74 -2.18 -6.37 -8.04
N LEU A 75 -1.46 -6.97 -8.99
CA LEU A 75 -0.08 -7.40 -8.78
C LEU A 75 0.92 -6.23 -8.64
N PHE A 76 0.65 -5.09 -9.27
CA PHE A 76 1.56 -3.93 -9.27
C PHE A 76 0.97 -2.72 -8.55
N VAL A 77 -0.34 -2.60 -8.58
CA VAL A 77 -1.07 -1.43 -8.06
C VAL A 77 -2.32 -1.88 -7.32
N THR A 78 -2.71 -1.09 -6.33
CA THR A 78 -4.01 -1.18 -5.66
C THR A 78 -4.85 0.04 -6.04
N LYS A 79 -6.13 -0.18 -6.35
CA LYS A 79 -7.09 0.86 -6.68
C LYS A 79 -7.93 1.19 -5.46
N ILE A 80 -8.03 2.47 -5.13
CA ILE A 80 -8.73 2.99 -3.96
C ILE A 80 -9.69 4.08 -4.41
N ASP A 81 -10.94 3.97 -4.05
CA ASP A 81 -11.94 5.01 -4.22
C ASP A 81 -11.91 5.93 -2.99
N THR A 82 -11.56 7.19 -3.18
CA THR A 82 -11.50 8.19 -2.10
C THR A 82 -12.89 8.69 -1.70
N LEU A 83 -12.99 9.43 -0.57
CA LEU A 83 -14.26 9.93 -0.05
C LEU A 83 -14.97 10.92 -1.00
N ASP A 84 -14.22 11.59 -1.85
CA ASP A 84 -14.69 12.50 -2.91
C ASP A 84 -14.98 11.78 -4.23
N ASN A 85 -15.06 10.43 -4.18
CA ASN A 85 -15.38 9.56 -5.32
C ASN A 85 -14.34 9.65 -6.46
N VAL A 86 -13.06 9.82 -6.10
CA VAL A 86 -11.94 9.79 -7.05
C VAL A 86 -11.26 8.44 -7.00
N LEU A 87 -11.11 7.78 -8.16
CA LEU A 87 -10.33 6.56 -8.28
C LEU A 87 -8.83 6.90 -8.21
N THR A 88 -8.18 6.48 -7.14
CA THR A 88 -6.75 6.65 -6.95
C THR A 88 -6.03 5.32 -7.14
N ILE A 89 -5.00 5.32 -7.98
CA ILE A 89 -4.16 4.14 -8.26
C ILE A 89 -2.84 4.30 -7.52
N VAL A 90 -2.59 3.41 -6.57
CA VAL A 90 -1.41 3.45 -5.70
C VAL A 90 -0.51 2.27 -6.00
N GLY A 91 0.79 2.50 -6.20
CA GLY A 91 1.76 1.42 -6.35
C GLY A 91 1.85 0.57 -5.08
N ASN A 92 1.84 -0.75 -5.23
CA ASN A 92 1.80 -1.67 -4.09
C ASN A 92 3.00 -1.50 -3.16
N ASN A 93 4.19 -1.22 -3.70
CA ASN A 93 5.37 -0.97 -2.89
C ASN A 93 5.19 0.23 -1.95
N LYS A 94 4.51 1.29 -2.41
CA LYS A 94 4.23 2.46 -1.58
C LYS A 94 3.25 2.13 -0.45
N LEU A 95 2.23 1.32 -0.70
CA LEU A 95 1.31 0.83 0.32
C LEU A 95 2.01 -0.06 1.33
N PHE A 96 2.81 -1.03 0.86
CA PHE A 96 3.44 -2.03 1.71
C PHE A 96 4.57 -1.47 2.59
N SER A 97 5.25 -0.41 2.14
CA SER A 97 6.33 0.26 2.88
C SER A 97 5.85 1.32 3.86
N ASP A 98 4.58 1.72 3.80
CA ASP A 98 3.99 2.73 4.68
C ASP A 98 3.14 2.08 5.78
N ASN A 99 2.73 2.88 6.77
CA ASN A 99 1.77 2.44 7.77
C ASN A 99 0.40 2.24 7.12
N ILE A 100 -0.12 1.02 7.21
CA ILE A 100 -1.48 0.71 6.74
C ILE A 100 -2.42 0.75 7.95
N GLN A 101 -3.38 1.68 7.93
CA GLN A 101 -4.47 1.74 8.90
C GLN A 101 -5.73 1.17 8.27
N ASN A 102 -6.18 0.03 8.77
CA ASN A 102 -7.43 -0.58 8.33
C ASN A 102 -8.55 -0.25 9.30
N PHE A 103 -9.47 0.63 8.90
CA PHE A 103 -10.59 1.08 9.72
C PHE A 103 -11.78 0.10 9.73
N SER A 104 -11.74 -0.91 8.87
CA SER A 104 -12.79 -1.94 8.76
C SER A 104 -12.45 -3.25 9.44
N ALA A 105 -11.18 -3.45 9.83
CA ALA A 105 -10.70 -4.72 10.40
C ALA A 105 -11.24 -4.98 11.81
N ASN A 106 -11.39 -3.93 12.63
CA ASN A 106 -11.86 -4.04 13.99
C ASN A 106 -13.37 -3.78 14.09
N PRO A 107 -14.10 -4.48 14.98
CA PRO A 107 -15.55 -4.30 15.12
C PRO A 107 -15.94 -2.93 15.66
N TYR A 108 -15.04 -2.26 16.38
CA TYR A 108 -15.29 -0.96 17.01
C TYR A 108 -14.13 -0.01 16.78
N ARG A 109 -14.43 1.28 16.64
CA ARG A 109 -13.44 2.35 16.63
C ARG A 109 -13.94 3.54 17.44
N ARG A 110 -13.04 4.28 18.09
CA ARG A 110 -13.36 5.54 18.75
C ARG A 110 -13.68 6.63 17.72
N VAL A 111 -14.75 7.34 17.96
CA VAL A 111 -15.13 8.53 17.19
C VAL A 111 -15.20 9.68 18.16
N ASP A 112 -14.36 10.70 17.97
CA ASP A 112 -14.34 11.89 18.80
C ASP A 112 -15.16 12.97 18.12
N LEU A 113 -16.27 13.39 18.75
CA LEU A 113 -17.12 14.46 18.27
C LEU A 113 -17.05 15.65 19.22
N VAL A 114 -16.91 16.83 18.66
CA VAL A 114 -16.89 18.09 19.43
C VAL A 114 -18.20 18.82 19.21
N ALA A 115 -18.99 18.97 20.29
CA ALA A 115 -20.19 19.81 20.27
C ALA A 115 -19.86 21.20 20.83
N GLN A 116 -20.05 22.23 20.01
CA GLN A 116 -19.90 23.61 20.46
C GLN A 116 -21.23 24.11 21.03
N LEU A 117 -21.20 24.55 22.28
CA LEU A 117 -22.35 25.08 22.97
C LEU A 117 -22.25 26.61 23.10
N ASN A 118 -23.40 27.29 23.07
CA ASN A 118 -23.43 28.71 23.40
C ASN A 118 -23.19 28.89 24.92
N HIS A 119 -22.58 30.01 25.32
CA HIS A 119 -22.29 30.33 26.72
C HIS A 119 -23.52 30.39 27.64
N SER A 120 -24.74 30.58 27.08
CA SER A 120 -25.99 30.62 27.82
C SER A 120 -26.58 29.24 28.12
N VAL A 121 -26.00 28.15 27.54
CA VAL A 121 -26.53 26.79 27.70
C VAL A 121 -25.96 26.13 28.95
N ASN A 122 -26.83 25.50 29.75
CA ASN A 122 -26.40 24.69 30.85
C ASN A 122 -25.68 23.44 30.33
N HIS A 123 -24.35 23.36 30.60
CA HIS A 123 -23.50 22.28 30.10
C HIS A 123 -23.87 20.91 30.69
N GLU A 124 -24.34 20.85 31.95
CA GLU A 124 -24.74 19.58 32.58
C GLU A 124 -25.99 18.98 31.92
N GLU A 125 -26.97 19.83 31.60
CA GLU A 125 -28.16 19.41 30.88
C GLU A 125 -27.85 18.96 29.45
N ALA A 126 -26.94 19.67 28.76
CA ALA A 126 -26.48 19.31 27.44
C ALA A 126 -25.75 17.97 27.43
N ILE A 127 -24.88 17.70 28.41
CA ILE A 127 -24.17 16.41 28.57
C ILE A 127 -25.16 15.28 28.80
N ARG A 128 -26.13 15.47 29.70
CA ARG A 128 -27.17 14.46 29.98
C ARG A 128 -27.99 14.13 28.73
N LEU A 129 -28.41 15.15 28.01
CA LEU A 129 -29.15 14.97 26.75
C LEU A 129 -28.35 14.23 25.69
N LEU A 130 -27.06 14.58 25.53
CA LEU A 130 -26.17 13.90 24.60
C LEU A 130 -25.96 12.43 24.98
N GLN A 131 -25.71 12.13 26.25
CA GLN A 131 -25.57 10.76 26.74
C GLN A 131 -26.82 9.92 26.48
N GLU A 132 -28.01 10.46 26.77
CA GLU A 132 -29.28 9.80 26.51
C GLU A 132 -29.50 9.52 25.02
N ARG A 133 -29.21 10.51 24.16
CA ARG A 133 -29.39 10.38 22.72
C ARG A 133 -28.36 9.45 22.07
N ILE A 134 -27.11 9.51 22.51
CA ILE A 134 -26.04 8.65 22.00
C ILE A 134 -26.30 7.19 22.37
N ALA A 135 -26.74 6.92 23.60
CA ALA A 135 -27.10 5.56 24.05
C ALA A 135 -28.26 4.93 23.25
N ALA A 136 -29.11 5.77 22.64
CA ALA A 136 -30.21 5.31 21.79
C ALA A 136 -29.79 4.99 20.34
N ILE A 137 -28.56 5.33 19.94
CA ILE A 137 -28.08 5.08 18.58
C ILE A 137 -27.62 3.62 18.47
N PRO A 138 -28.13 2.82 17.52
CA PRO A 138 -27.67 1.47 17.31
C PRO A 138 -26.16 1.45 16.94
N ASN A 139 -25.42 0.46 17.45
CA ASN A 139 -23.97 0.26 17.27
C ASN A 139 -23.05 1.27 17.98
N VAL A 140 -23.55 2.02 18.95
CA VAL A 140 -22.75 2.79 19.92
C VAL A 140 -22.64 1.97 21.19
N LEU A 141 -21.41 1.88 21.75
CA LEU A 141 -21.10 1.17 23.00
C LEU A 141 -21.00 2.15 24.17
#